data_a81167ffd404dbfc3a1332b11cb2ecde
#
_entry.id   a81167ffd404dbfc3a1332b11cb2ecde
#
_cell.length_a   1.000
_cell.length_b   1.000
_cell.length_c   1.000
_cell.angle_alpha   90.00
_cell.angle_beta   90.00
_cell.angle_gamma   90.00
#
_symmetry.space_group_name_H-M   'P 1'
#
loop_
_entity.id
_entity.type
_entity.pdbx_description
1 polymer ?
#
loop_
_entity_poly.entity_id
_entity_poly.type
_entity_poly.pdbx_seq_one_letter_code
_entity_poly.pdbx_strand_id
1 'polypeptide(L)'
;MITHVPDSATRRPSSVALAATLQLLTVVPFLLGTFVVLVYGAEAQAAAETEVTRQGLPATVLAQHGITFAGSETLAIVLVLILVALASLNLAGKRAGRILSWIFQPILFAMGAVIIPGQLFTTQLLTSSFKDSGDSMLTRIDVQALVGAATDVMPGWLSSVNIAKLALTTVGSALVVILLALPSARAHFRKS
;
A
#
# COMPACT_ATOMS: atom_id res chain seq x y z
N MET A 1 39.73 -42.70 -13.16
CA MET A 1 39.76 -41.59 -12.18
C MET A 1 38.65 -40.63 -12.61
N ILE A 2 37.45 -40.77 -12.03
CA ILE A 2 36.29 -39.95 -12.38
C ILE A 2 36.38 -38.69 -11.48
N THR A 3 36.77 -37.57 -12.06
CA THR A 3 36.74 -36.26 -11.39
C THR A 3 35.30 -35.86 -11.16
N HIS A 4 34.86 -35.95 -9.93
CA HIS A 4 33.60 -35.43 -9.47
C HIS A 4 33.65 -33.88 -9.60
N VAL A 5 33.08 -33.34 -10.67
CA VAL A 5 32.84 -31.92 -10.80
C VAL A 5 31.80 -31.58 -9.73
N PRO A 6 32.13 -30.72 -8.75
CA PRO A 6 31.14 -30.36 -7.76
C PRO A 6 29.98 -29.65 -8.46
N ASP A 7 28.79 -30.20 -8.24
CA ASP A 7 27.51 -29.64 -8.69
C ASP A 7 27.48 -28.20 -8.25
N SER A 8 27.68 -27.26 -9.18
CA SER A 8 27.57 -25.84 -8.92
C SER A 8 26.11 -25.59 -8.58
N ALA A 9 25.77 -25.70 -7.31
CA ALA A 9 24.48 -25.29 -6.79
C ALA A 9 24.11 -23.99 -7.47
N THR A 10 23.09 -24.02 -8.32
CA THR A 10 22.69 -22.93 -9.17
C THR A 10 22.35 -21.72 -8.28
N ARG A 11 23.37 -20.88 -8.00
CA ARG A 11 23.20 -19.66 -7.20
C ARG A 11 22.12 -18.82 -7.86
N ARG A 12 21.10 -18.48 -7.07
CA ARG A 12 20.04 -17.57 -7.52
C ARG A 12 20.68 -16.25 -7.94
N PRO A 13 20.32 -15.69 -9.10
CA PRO A 13 20.83 -14.37 -9.50
C PRO A 13 20.46 -13.32 -8.46
N SER A 14 21.38 -12.45 -8.12
CA SER A 14 21.14 -11.36 -7.15
C SER A 14 20.00 -10.44 -7.57
N SER A 15 19.77 -10.27 -8.88
CA SER A 15 18.63 -9.50 -9.40
C SER A 15 17.27 -10.11 -9.02
N VAL A 16 17.13 -11.44 -9.04
CA VAL A 16 15.89 -12.11 -8.62
C VAL A 16 15.71 -12.04 -7.11
N ALA A 17 16.78 -12.25 -6.35
CA ALA A 17 16.75 -12.13 -4.90
C ALA A 17 16.36 -10.70 -4.47
N LEU A 18 16.98 -9.69 -5.07
CA LEU A 18 16.68 -8.28 -4.77
C LEU A 18 15.25 -7.91 -5.16
N ALA A 19 14.74 -8.37 -6.31
CA ALA A 19 13.35 -8.15 -6.71
C ALA A 19 12.37 -8.75 -5.69
N ALA A 20 12.60 -10.00 -5.26
CA ALA A 20 11.75 -10.63 -4.25
C ALA A 20 11.86 -9.94 -2.87
N THR A 21 13.05 -9.49 -2.49
CA THR A 21 13.25 -8.71 -1.25
C THR A 21 12.48 -7.40 -1.29
N LEU A 22 12.49 -6.66 -2.41
CA LEU A 22 11.70 -5.44 -2.58
C LEU A 22 10.19 -5.72 -2.49
N GLN A 23 9.71 -6.81 -3.09
CA GLN A 23 8.31 -7.22 -2.97
C GLN A 23 7.94 -7.51 -1.51
N LEU A 24 8.77 -8.25 -0.78
CA LEU A 24 8.53 -8.54 0.64
C LEU A 24 8.67 -7.29 1.53
N LEU A 25 9.60 -6.39 1.21
CA LEU A 25 9.73 -5.12 1.93
C LEU A 25 8.49 -4.25 1.75
N THR A 26 7.87 -4.29 0.57
CA THR A 26 6.60 -3.58 0.31
C THR A 26 5.45 -4.11 1.17
N VAL A 27 5.47 -5.38 1.57
CA VAL A 27 4.45 -5.97 2.46
C VAL A 27 4.43 -5.28 3.84
N VAL A 28 5.60 -4.88 4.36
CA VAL A 28 5.74 -4.34 5.73
C VAL A 28 4.85 -3.12 5.97
N PRO A 29 4.91 -2.03 5.17
CA PRO A 29 4.07 -0.87 5.42
C PRO A 29 2.57 -1.14 5.20
N PHE A 30 2.18 -2.13 4.38
CA PHE A 30 0.78 -2.55 4.28
C PHE A 30 0.31 -3.24 5.56
N LEU A 31 1.11 -4.14 6.14
CA LEU A 31 0.78 -4.80 7.42
C LEU A 31 0.70 -3.80 8.57
N LEU A 32 1.64 -2.84 8.63
CA LEU A 32 1.61 -1.78 9.64
C LEU A 32 0.37 -0.89 9.49
N GLY A 33 0.00 -0.52 8.27
CA GLY A 33 -1.22 0.24 8.01
C GLY A 33 -2.47 -0.53 8.41
N THR A 34 -2.57 -1.82 8.04
CA THR A 34 -3.67 -2.70 8.46
C THR A 34 -3.77 -2.78 9.98
N PHE A 35 -2.64 -2.97 10.67
CA PHE A 35 -2.60 -2.98 12.13
C PHE A 35 -3.16 -1.68 12.73
N VAL A 36 -2.76 -0.51 12.21
CA VAL A 36 -3.26 0.78 12.70
C VAL A 36 -4.77 0.88 12.51
N VAL A 37 -5.29 0.51 11.34
CA VAL A 37 -6.74 0.57 11.07
C VAL A 37 -7.51 -0.36 12.00
N LEU A 38 -7.02 -1.58 12.25
CA LEU A 38 -7.67 -2.53 13.14
C LEU A 38 -7.70 -2.06 14.61
N VAL A 39 -6.64 -1.37 15.05
CA VAL A 39 -6.51 -0.96 16.46
C VAL A 39 -7.15 0.41 16.70
N TYR A 40 -6.94 1.36 15.81
CA TYR A 40 -7.32 2.77 16.01
C TYR A 40 -8.46 3.25 15.12
N GLY A 41 -8.87 2.47 14.09
CA GLY A 41 -9.85 2.94 13.11
C GLY A 41 -11.21 3.28 13.70
N ALA A 42 -11.71 2.46 14.64
CA ALA A 42 -12.98 2.74 15.30
C ALA A 42 -12.91 4.01 16.18
N GLU A 43 -11.80 4.22 16.88
CA GLU A 43 -11.59 5.40 17.71
C GLU A 43 -11.43 6.66 16.84
N ALA A 44 -10.72 6.57 15.73
CA ALA A 44 -10.59 7.66 14.77
C ALA A 44 -11.95 8.06 14.16
N GLN A 45 -12.80 7.08 13.84
CA GLN A 45 -14.16 7.34 13.38
C GLN A 45 -15.00 8.05 14.45
N ALA A 46 -14.96 7.57 15.70
CA ALA A 46 -15.69 8.18 16.81
C ALA A 46 -15.19 9.62 17.10
N ALA A 47 -13.89 9.87 17.02
CA ALA A 47 -13.31 11.19 17.18
C ALA A 47 -13.78 12.15 16.06
N ALA A 48 -13.81 11.68 14.81
CA ALA A 48 -14.33 12.45 13.68
C ALA A 48 -15.81 12.81 13.84
N GLU A 49 -16.64 11.85 14.26
CA GLU A 49 -18.08 12.06 14.52
C GLU A 49 -18.33 13.04 15.67
N THR A 50 -17.51 12.95 16.72
CA THR A 50 -17.55 13.88 17.86
C THR A 50 -17.21 15.31 17.40
N GLU A 51 -16.20 15.44 16.56
CA GLU A 51 -15.78 16.74 16.01
C GLU A 51 -16.89 17.37 15.14
N VAL A 52 -17.53 16.57 14.26
CA VAL A 52 -18.66 17.03 13.45
C VAL A 52 -19.82 17.51 14.33
N THR A 53 -20.10 16.78 15.42
CA THR A 53 -21.14 17.17 16.38
C THR A 53 -20.76 18.47 17.09
N ARG A 54 -19.49 18.67 17.43
CA ARG A 54 -18.98 19.93 18.01
C ARG A 54 -19.14 21.11 17.07
N GLN A 55 -19.09 20.87 15.77
CA GLN A 55 -19.36 21.88 14.72
C GLN A 55 -20.86 22.13 14.49
N GLY A 56 -21.75 21.51 15.27
CA GLY A 56 -23.19 21.71 15.20
C GLY A 56 -23.88 20.94 14.06
N LEU A 57 -23.28 19.88 13.58
CA LEU A 57 -23.83 19.01 12.55
C LEU A 57 -24.13 17.61 13.13
N PRO A 58 -25.08 16.86 12.54
CA PRO A 58 -25.35 15.50 12.99
C PRO A 58 -24.17 14.56 12.68
N ALA A 59 -23.78 13.69 13.63
CA ALA A 59 -22.71 12.72 13.46
C ALA A 59 -22.92 11.82 12.23
N THR A 60 -24.19 11.55 11.87
CA THR A 60 -24.57 10.72 10.73
C THR A 60 -24.19 11.31 9.37
N VAL A 61 -23.82 12.59 9.28
CA VAL A 61 -23.46 13.24 8.01
C VAL A 61 -22.29 12.56 7.34
N LEU A 62 -21.30 12.08 8.12
CA LEU A 62 -20.14 11.36 7.57
C LEU A 62 -20.60 10.05 6.91
N ALA A 63 -21.40 9.25 7.62
CA ALA A 63 -21.90 7.97 7.11
C ALA A 63 -22.81 8.13 5.89
N GLN A 64 -23.66 9.16 5.88
CA GLN A 64 -24.57 9.47 4.76
C GLN A 64 -23.80 9.76 3.46
N HIS A 65 -22.59 10.32 3.57
CA HIS A 65 -21.74 10.64 2.42
C HIS A 65 -20.62 9.61 2.21
N GLY A 66 -20.68 8.45 2.88
CA GLY A 66 -19.69 7.37 2.74
C GLY A 66 -18.29 7.76 3.23
N ILE A 67 -18.18 8.75 4.11
CA ILE A 67 -16.90 9.21 4.68
C ILE A 67 -16.60 8.35 5.89
N THR A 68 -15.49 7.62 5.83
CA THR A 68 -15.03 6.77 6.93
C THR A 68 -13.53 6.94 7.19
N PHE A 69 -13.19 7.04 8.46
CA PHE A 69 -11.82 7.02 8.97
C PHE A 69 -11.43 5.64 9.52
N ALA A 70 -12.42 4.73 9.65
CA ALA A 70 -12.15 3.36 10.07
C ALA A 70 -11.32 2.56 9.06
N GLY A 71 -11.35 2.97 7.78
CA GLY A 71 -10.60 2.29 6.72
C GLY A 71 -11.21 0.97 6.26
N SER A 72 -10.53 0.31 5.32
CA SER A 72 -10.86 -1.05 4.87
C SER A 72 -9.56 -1.83 4.66
N GLU A 73 -9.40 -2.92 5.41
CA GLU A 73 -8.21 -3.76 5.37
C GLU A 73 -8.22 -4.74 4.19
N THR A 74 -9.37 -5.01 3.60
CA THR A 74 -9.54 -6.06 2.58
C THR A 74 -8.56 -5.90 1.43
N LEU A 75 -8.46 -4.69 0.86
CA LEU A 75 -7.54 -4.42 -0.23
C LEU A 75 -6.07 -4.61 0.19
N ALA A 76 -5.70 -4.13 1.38
CA ALA A 76 -4.35 -4.25 1.90
C ALA A 76 -3.96 -5.72 2.10
N ILE A 77 -4.85 -6.52 2.67
CA ILE A 77 -4.63 -7.97 2.87
C ILE A 77 -4.45 -8.69 1.53
N VAL A 78 -5.31 -8.41 0.55
CA VAL A 78 -5.20 -8.99 -0.80
C VAL A 78 -3.86 -8.62 -1.43
N LEU A 79 -3.42 -7.37 -1.35
CA LEU A 79 -2.12 -6.93 -1.88
C LEU A 79 -0.96 -7.63 -1.19
N VAL A 80 -1.00 -7.79 0.14
CA VAL A 80 0.01 -8.53 0.91
C VAL A 80 0.11 -9.98 0.41
N LEU A 81 -1.01 -10.69 0.29
CA LEU A 81 -1.04 -12.07 -0.18
C LEU A 81 -0.45 -12.21 -1.60
N ILE A 82 -0.82 -11.30 -2.50
CA ILE A 82 -0.29 -11.29 -3.87
C ILE A 82 1.22 -11.03 -3.86
N LEU A 83 1.71 -10.04 -3.13
CA LEU A 83 3.14 -9.71 -3.07
C LEU A 83 3.97 -10.88 -2.51
N VAL A 84 3.49 -11.53 -1.46
CA VAL A 84 4.14 -12.72 -0.87
C VAL A 84 4.16 -13.88 -1.87
N ALA A 85 3.04 -14.13 -2.56
CA ALA A 85 2.98 -15.17 -3.59
C ALA A 85 3.94 -14.88 -4.75
N LEU A 86 3.99 -13.64 -5.24
CA LEU A 86 4.90 -13.23 -6.32
C LEU A 86 6.37 -13.36 -5.91
N ALA A 87 6.73 -12.91 -4.71
CA ALA A 87 8.09 -13.05 -4.17
C ALA A 87 8.48 -14.54 -4.09
N SER A 88 7.60 -15.39 -3.58
CA SER A 88 7.81 -16.83 -3.45
C SER A 88 7.99 -17.51 -4.81
N LEU A 89 7.14 -17.19 -5.79
CA LEU A 89 7.23 -17.71 -7.15
C LEU A 89 8.52 -17.26 -7.86
N ASN A 90 8.93 -15.99 -7.66
CA ASN A 90 10.16 -15.45 -8.22
C ASN A 90 11.40 -16.16 -7.61
N LEU A 91 11.41 -16.36 -6.29
CA LEU A 91 12.49 -17.10 -5.60
C LEU A 91 12.54 -18.57 -6.01
N ALA A 92 11.39 -19.18 -6.30
CA ALA A 92 11.31 -20.54 -6.82
C ALA A 92 11.70 -20.65 -8.31
N GLY A 93 12.01 -19.55 -8.99
CA GLY A 93 12.38 -19.53 -10.40
C GLY A 93 11.21 -19.80 -11.36
N LYS A 94 9.98 -19.80 -10.89
CA LYS A 94 8.80 -20.09 -11.70
C LYS A 94 8.54 -18.99 -12.73
N ARG A 95 8.37 -19.33 -14.01
CA ARG A 95 8.03 -18.39 -15.10
C ARG A 95 6.77 -17.58 -14.78
N ALA A 96 5.78 -18.22 -14.14
CA ALA A 96 4.56 -17.56 -13.69
C ALA A 96 4.85 -16.37 -12.76
N GLY A 97 5.79 -16.51 -11.80
CA GLY A 97 6.17 -15.42 -10.88
C GLY A 97 6.65 -14.19 -11.63
N ARG A 98 7.50 -14.37 -12.64
CA ARG A 98 8.01 -13.28 -13.48
C ARG A 98 6.89 -12.62 -14.30
N ILE A 99 6.06 -13.42 -14.99
CA ILE A 99 4.97 -12.89 -15.83
C ILE A 99 3.97 -12.12 -14.97
N LEU A 100 3.53 -12.72 -13.87
CA LEU A 100 2.59 -12.09 -12.95
C LEU A 100 3.17 -10.82 -12.30
N SER A 101 4.47 -10.81 -11.95
CA SER A 101 5.12 -9.58 -11.46
C SER A 101 5.12 -8.47 -12.50
N TRP A 102 5.30 -8.78 -13.79
CA TRP A 102 5.26 -7.79 -14.87
C TRP A 102 3.86 -7.20 -15.09
N ILE A 103 2.81 -7.94 -14.75
CA ILE A 103 1.43 -7.45 -14.79
C ILE A 103 1.11 -6.68 -13.52
N PHE A 104 1.47 -7.23 -12.36
CA PHE A 104 1.02 -6.71 -11.07
C PHE A 104 1.79 -5.49 -10.59
N GLN A 105 3.10 -5.40 -10.88
CA GLN A 105 3.92 -4.26 -10.43
C GLN A 105 3.51 -2.92 -11.08
N PRO A 106 3.20 -2.82 -12.39
CA PRO A 106 2.65 -1.60 -12.97
C PRO A 106 1.30 -1.19 -12.36
N ILE A 107 0.43 -2.18 -12.05
CA ILE A 107 -0.85 -1.92 -11.37
C ILE A 107 -0.60 -1.38 -9.96
N LEU A 108 0.30 -2.01 -9.21
CA LEU A 108 0.68 -1.55 -7.87
C LEU A 108 1.31 -0.15 -7.91
N PHE A 109 2.14 0.14 -8.93
CA PHE A 109 2.69 1.48 -9.16
C PHE A 109 1.57 2.50 -9.37
N ALA A 110 0.64 2.25 -10.27
CA ALA A 110 -0.46 3.16 -10.57
C ALA A 110 -1.37 3.38 -9.34
N MET A 111 -1.72 2.30 -8.64
CA MET A 111 -2.49 2.39 -7.38
C MET A 111 -1.73 3.18 -6.30
N GLY A 112 -0.43 2.93 -6.15
CA GLY A 112 0.42 3.64 -5.20
C GLY A 112 0.49 5.14 -5.52
N ALA A 113 0.66 5.49 -6.79
CA ALA A 113 0.73 6.88 -7.23
C ALA A 113 -0.59 7.64 -7.10
N VAL A 114 -1.74 6.96 -7.07
CA VAL A 114 -3.06 7.60 -6.96
C VAL A 114 -3.61 7.54 -5.53
N ILE A 115 -3.61 6.35 -4.90
CA ILE A 115 -4.30 6.13 -3.62
C ILE A 115 -3.49 6.68 -2.44
N ILE A 116 -2.16 6.47 -2.43
CA ILE A 116 -1.35 6.83 -1.27
C ILE A 116 -1.19 8.35 -1.10
N PRO A 117 -1.05 9.17 -2.17
CA PRO A 117 -1.17 10.62 -2.01
C PRO A 117 -2.49 11.04 -1.38
N GLY A 118 -3.61 10.33 -1.66
CA GLY A 118 -4.88 10.55 -0.97
C GLY A 118 -4.79 10.41 0.55
N GLN A 119 -4.01 9.46 1.04
CA GLN A 119 -3.78 9.27 2.48
C GLN A 119 -2.83 10.34 3.08
N LEU A 120 -1.92 10.90 2.29
CA LEU A 120 -0.99 11.94 2.72
C LEU A 120 -1.62 13.35 2.66
N PHE A 121 -2.53 13.57 1.72
CA PHE A 121 -3.18 14.85 1.46
C PHE A 121 -4.69 14.82 1.73
N THR A 122 -5.12 14.02 2.71
CA THR A 122 -6.54 13.80 3.04
C THR A 122 -7.29 15.12 3.26
N THR A 123 -6.72 16.05 4.02
CA THR A 123 -7.34 17.35 4.31
C THR A 123 -7.62 18.14 3.03
N GLN A 124 -6.65 18.24 2.13
CA GLN A 124 -6.78 18.98 0.87
C GLN A 124 -7.84 18.34 -0.04
N LEU A 125 -7.80 17.01 -0.17
CA LEU A 125 -8.75 16.28 -1.01
C LEU A 125 -10.18 16.35 -0.47
N LEU A 126 -10.37 16.16 0.83
CA LEU A 126 -11.69 16.31 1.44
C LEU A 126 -12.20 17.74 1.33
N THR A 127 -11.34 18.75 1.55
CA THR A 127 -11.72 20.15 1.39
C THR A 127 -12.21 20.46 -0.03
N SER A 128 -11.51 19.97 -1.05
CA SER A 128 -11.93 20.13 -2.45
C SER A 128 -13.25 19.39 -2.69
N SER A 129 -13.33 18.12 -2.28
CA SER A 129 -14.52 17.28 -2.49
C SER A 129 -15.76 17.88 -1.82
N PHE A 130 -15.62 18.44 -0.61
CA PHE A 130 -16.74 19.06 0.11
C PHE A 130 -17.21 20.35 -0.57
N LYS A 131 -16.28 21.18 -1.05
CA LYS A 131 -16.61 22.38 -1.81
C LYS A 131 -17.32 22.07 -3.13
N ASP A 132 -16.84 21.04 -3.82
CA ASP A 132 -17.35 20.65 -5.15
C ASP A 132 -18.64 19.82 -5.07
N SER A 133 -18.99 19.30 -3.89
CA SER A 133 -20.20 18.48 -3.69
C SER A 133 -21.51 19.24 -3.89
N GLY A 134 -21.50 20.56 -3.71
CA GLY A 134 -22.72 21.39 -3.70
C GLY A 134 -23.64 21.14 -2.47
N ASP A 135 -23.24 20.27 -1.53
CA ASP A 135 -24.00 19.99 -0.31
C ASP A 135 -23.70 21.03 0.75
N SER A 136 -24.75 21.71 1.21
CA SER A 136 -24.65 22.77 2.20
C SER A 136 -24.18 22.27 3.58
N MET A 137 -24.39 20.99 3.92
CA MET A 137 -23.89 20.41 5.16
C MET A 137 -22.40 20.15 5.08
N LEU A 138 -21.92 19.55 4.00
CA LEU A 138 -20.49 19.26 3.80
C LEU A 138 -19.65 20.52 3.72
N THR A 139 -20.15 21.57 3.06
CA THR A 139 -19.43 22.85 2.93
C THR A 139 -19.28 23.61 4.26
N ARG A 140 -20.06 23.27 5.28
CA ARG A 140 -19.97 23.86 6.63
C ARG A 140 -18.96 23.14 7.52
N ILE A 141 -18.49 21.95 7.14
CA ILE A 141 -17.52 21.17 7.94
C ILE A 141 -16.15 21.84 7.86
N ASP A 142 -15.56 22.13 9.01
CA ASP A 142 -14.12 22.41 9.11
C ASP A 142 -13.34 21.10 8.93
N VAL A 143 -12.90 20.89 7.70
CA VAL A 143 -12.19 19.66 7.32
C VAL A 143 -10.87 19.52 8.05
N GLN A 144 -10.17 20.63 8.35
CA GLN A 144 -8.90 20.57 9.06
C GLN A 144 -9.10 20.07 10.49
N ALA A 145 -10.10 20.58 11.19
CA ALA A 145 -10.45 20.12 12.53
C ALA A 145 -10.94 18.67 12.51
N LEU A 146 -11.75 18.29 11.52
CA LEU A 146 -12.24 16.91 11.34
C LEU A 146 -11.10 15.92 11.15
N VAL A 147 -10.20 16.17 10.20
CA VAL A 147 -9.04 15.28 9.92
C VAL A 147 -8.07 15.31 11.11
N GLY A 148 -7.86 16.46 11.74
CA GLY A 148 -7.07 16.59 12.96
C GLY A 148 -7.58 15.66 14.06
N ALA A 149 -8.87 15.74 14.41
CA ALA A 149 -9.46 14.88 15.43
C ALA A 149 -9.30 13.39 15.14
N ALA A 150 -9.49 12.96 13.88
CA ALA A 150 -9.30 11.56 13.49
C ALA A 150 -7.82 11.12 13.53
N THR A 151 -6.88 12.00 13.21
CA THR A 151 -5.45 11.66 13.17
C THR A 151 -4.77 11.76 14.52
N ASP A 152 -5.28 12.55 15.45
CA ASP A 152 -4.69 12.75 16.79
C ASP A 152 -4.74 11.45 17.64
N VAL A 153 -5.70 10.56 17.36
CA VAL A 153 -5.81 9.25 18.01
C VAL A 153 -4.89 8.19 17.36
N MET A 154 -4.33 8.49 16.19
CA MET A 154 -3.46 7.56 15.47
C MET A 154 -1.99 7.73 15.90
N PRO A 155 -1.15 6.68 15.80
CA PRO A 155 0.26 6.78 16.16
C PRO A 155 1.00 7.74 15.21
N GLY A 156 1.82 8.65 15.76
CA GLY A 156 2.55 9.67 14.99
C GLY A 156 3.50 9.14 13.92
N TRP A 157 3.96 7.88 14.04
CA TRP A 157 4.79 7.22 13.02
C TRP A 157 4.03 6.81 11.75
N LEU A 158 2.68 6.84 11.74
CA LEU A 158 1.87 6.42 10.60
C LEU A 158 2.20 7.20 9.32
N SER A 159 2.47 8.50 9.44
CA SER A 159 2.88 9.35 8.32
C SER A 159 4.15 8.81 7.64
N SER A 160 5.16 8.42 8.43
CA SER A 160 6.39 7.82 7.90
C SER A 160 6.15 6.49 7.19
N VAL A 161 5.24 5.67 7.71
CA VAL A 161 4.81 4.41 7.07
C VAL A 161 4.14 4.67 5.73
N ASN A 162 3.28 5.69 5.64
CA ASN A 162 2.62 6.05 4.38
C ASN A 162 3.62 6.58 3.34
N ILE A 163 4.64 7.33 3.74
CA ILE A 163 5.74 7.76 2.85
C ILE A 163 6.54 6.54 2.37
N ALA A 164 6.89 5.61 3.26
CA ALA A 164 7.58 4.37 2.90
C ALA A 164 6.73 3.51 1.95
N LYS A 165 5.43 3.41 2.20
CA LYS A 165 4.46 2.74 1.34
C LYS A 165 4.46 3.36 -0.07
N LEU A 166 4.40 4.68 -0.18
CA LEU A 166 4.47 5.41 -1.45
C LEU A 166 5.76 5.09 -2.21
N ALA A 167 6.90 5.21 -1.55
CA ALA A 167 8.20 4.95 -2.16
C ALA A 167 8.33 3.50 -2.66
N LEU A 168 7.88 2.52 -1.88
CA LEU A 168 7.98 1.11 -2.23
C LEU A 168 6.98 0.69 -3.32
N THR A 169 5.75 1.24 -3.30
CA THR A 169 4.76 0.95 -4.34
C THR A 169 5.07 1.63 -5.67
N THR A 170 5.78 2.75 -5.67
CA THR A 170 6.18 3.47 -6.89
C THR A 170 7.59 3.07 -7.32
N VAL A 171 8.62 3.60 -6.68
CA VAL A 171 10.02 3.35 -7.05
C VAL A 171 10.37 1.86 -6.90
N GLY A 172 9.93 1.22 -5.79
CA GLY A 172 10.15 -0.21 -5.57
C GLY A 172 9.54 -1.08 -6.68
N SER A 173 8.30 -0.80 -7.09
CA SER A 173 7.64 -1.53 -8.19
C SER A 173 8.36 -1.37 -9.53
N ALA A 174 8.80 -0.16 -9.87
CA ALA A 174 9.60 0.09 -11.07
C ALA A 174 10.92 -0.69 -11.03
N LEU A 175 11.61 -0.69 -9.89
CA LEU A 175 12.85 -1.45 -9.70
C LEU A 175 12.63 -2.96 -9.84
N VAL A 176 11.55 -3.51 -9.29
CA VAL A 176 11.21 -4.94 -9.46
C VAL A 176 11.07 -5.31 -10.93
N VAL A 177 10.34 -4.49 -11.71
CA VAL A 177 10.19 -4.73 -13.17
C VAL A 177 11.54 -4.71 -13.86
N ILE A 178 12.39 -3.72 -13.59
CA ILE A 178 13.73 -3.58 -14.17
C ILE A 178 14.60 -4.80 -13.80
N LEU A 179 14.66 -5.17 -12.51
CA LEU A 179 15.46 -6.29 -12.03
C LEU A 179 15.07 -7.63 -12.67
N LEU A 180 13.76 -7.86 -12.85
CA LEU A 180 13.25 -9.06 -13.53
C LEU A 180 13.41 -9.01 -15.06
N ALA A 181 13.71 -7.84 -15.64
CA ALA A 181 14.04 -7.69 -17.05
C ALA A 181 15.50 -8.04 -17.37
N LEU A 182 16.41 -8.02 -16.38
CA LEU A 182 17.83 -8.25 -16.59
C LEU A 182 18.12 -9.63 -17.22
N PRO A 183 19.18 -9.76 -18.04
CA PRO A 183 19.55 -11.03 -18.67
C PRO A 183 19.79 -12.16 -17.66
N SER A 184 20.39 -11.84 -16.50
CA SER A 184 20.62 -12.80 -15.41
C SER A 184 19.32 -13.38 -14.86
N ALA A 185 18.29 -12.54 -14.66
CA ALA A 185 16.97 -12.99 -14.24
C ALA A 185 16.31 -13.83 -15.34
N ARG A 186 16.39 -13.42 -16.61
CA ARG A 186 15.83 -14.20 -17.75
C ARG A 186 16.41 -15.61 -17.82
N ALA A 187 17.71 -15.73 -17.65
CA ALA A 187 18.39 -17.04 -17.67
C ALA A 187 17.90 -17.97 -16.55
N HIS A 188 17.61 -17.43 -15.37
CA HIS A 188 17.09 -18.18 -14.23
C HIS A 188 15.72 -18.80 -14.53
N PHE A 189 14.80 -18.01 -15.12
CA PHE A 189 13.45 -18.46 -15.45
C PHE A 189 13.35 -19.35 -16.72
N ARG A 190 14.43 -19.51 -17.49
CA ARG A 190 14.43 -20.40 -18.67
C ARG A 190 14.71 -21.84 -18.32
N LYS A 191 15.28 -22.11 -17.14
CA LYS A 191 15.68 -23.45 -16.69
C LYS A 191 14.60 -24.18 -15.89
N SER A 192 13.46 -23.55 -15.62
CA SER A 192 12.34 -24.11 -14.83
C SER A 192 11.13 -24.44 -15.68
#